data_7f7c742e3d2694421ae06e05729de693
#
_entry.id   7f7c742e3d2694421ae06e05729de693
#
_cell.length_a   1.000
_cell.length_b   1.000
_cell.length_c   1.000
_cell.angle_alpha   90.00
_cell.angle_beta   90.00
_cell.angle_gamma   90.00
#
_symmetry.space_group_name_H-M   'P 1'
#
loop_
_entity.id
_entity.type
_entity.pdbx_description
1 polymer ?
#
loop_
_entity_poly.entity_id
_entity_poly.type
_entity_poly.pdbx_seq_one_letter_code
_entity_poly.pdbx_strand_id
1 'polypeptide(L)'
;MNISSCSLGNEGVCLEGLIPDDDSVRLLSYKLEDLDYSLLYQAYSAKGRNPAVDPKTMFKILTYAYSQNIYSSRKIETACKRDINFMWLLSGQKAPEHSTIARFRTGFLADACEDLFYQMVRRLEDAGELSKETVFIDGTKLETCANKYTCTDCSRQ
;
A
#
# COMPACT_ATOMS: atom_id res chain seq x y z
N MET A 1 27.69 -10.53 -5.50
CA MET A 1 27.08 -11.36 -6.55
C MET A 1 26.45 -12.56 -5.87
N ASN A 2 25.15 -12.49 -5.62
CA ASN A 2 24.42 -13.63 -5.04
C ASN A 2 23.26 -13.91 -6.01
N ILE A 3 23.48 -14.89 -6.87
CA ILE A 3 22.49 -15.38 -7.82
C ILE A 3 21.56 -16.27 -6.99
N SER A 4 20.45 -15.69 -6.53
CA SER A 4 19.40 -16.44 -5.85
C SER A 4 18.78 -17.38 -6.88
N SER A 5 18.95 -18.69 -6.63
CA SER A 5 18.53 -19.80 -7.48
C SER A 5 17.03 -19.71 -7.79
N CYS A 6 16.72 -19.47 -9.06
CA CYS A 6 15.40 -19.68 -9.62
C CYS A 6 15.13 -21.20 -9.58
N SER A 7 14.29 -21.65 -8.66
CA SER A 7 13.86 -23.06 -8.59
C SER A 7 13.01 -23.37 -9.81
N LEU A 8 13.55 -24.13 -10.74
CA LEU A 8 12.87 -24.73 -11.88
C LEU A 8 11.82 -25.75 -11.38
N GLY A 9 10.58 -25.29 -11.31
CA GLY A 9 9.44 -26.15 -11.08
C GLY A 9 8.19 -25.57 -11.75
N ASN A 10 7.85 -26.13 -12.89
CA ASN A 10 6.77 -25.77 -13.80
C ASN A 10 7.09 -24.56 -14.71
N GLU A 11 6.78 -24.67 -16.01
CA GLU A 11 7.06 -23.68 -17.07
C GLU A 11 6.41 -22.31 -16.81
N GLY A 12 6.82 -21.64 -15.75
CA GLY A 12 6.41 -20.29 -15.41
C GLY A 12 7.38 -19.29 -15.99
N VAL A 13 6.87 -18.33 -16.75
CA VAL A 13 7.63 -17.17 -17.21
C VAL A 13 8.30 -16.53 -16.00
N CYS A 14 9.64 -16.41 -16.03
CA CYS A 14 10.39 -15.73 -14.98
C CYS A 14 10.13 -14.21 -15.09
N LEU A 15 9.24 -13.71 -14.26
CA LEU A 15 8.87 -12.28 -14.24
C LEU A 15 10.04 -11.38 -13.89
N GLU A 16 11.05 -11.91 -13.18
CA GLU A 16 12.23 -11.19 -12.75
C GLU A 16 13.00 -10.59 -13.94
N GLY A 17 13.13 -11.33 -15.03
CA GLY A 17 13.83 -10.88 -16.25
C GLY A 17 13.00 -9.96 -17.15
N LEU A 18 11.70 -9.81 -16.89
CA LEU A 18 10.81 -9.00 -17.70
C LEU A 18 10.65 -7.56 -17.19
N ILE A 19 10.98 -7.32 -15.92
CA ILE A 19 10.89 -6.00 -15.29
C ILE A 19 12.31 -5.40 -15.28
N PRO A 20 12.50 -4.18 -15.85
CA PRO A 20 13.78 -3.49 -15.79
C PRO A 20 14.30 -3.28 -14.37
N ASP A 21 15.62 -3.21 -14.21
CA ASP A 21 16.23 -3.03 -12.88
C ASP A 21 15.93 -1.65 -12.27
N ASP A 22 15.68 -0.66 -13.10
CA ASP A 22 15.34 0.72 -12.75
C ASP A 22 13.82 0.97 -12.64
N ASP A 23 12.98 -0.07 -12.77
CA ASP A 23 11.52 0.09 -12.63
C ASP A 23 11.14 0.51 -11.20
N SER A 24 10.19 1.43 -11.14
CA SER A 24 9.67 1.99 -9.90
C SER A 24 9.12 0.94 -8.93
N VAL A 25 8.60 -0.19 -9.45
CA VAL A 25 8.09 -1.29 -8.62
C VAL A 25 9.19 -1.94 -7.78
N ARG A 26 10.40 -2.08 -8.35
CA ARG A 26 11.56 -2.64 -7.64
C ARG A 26 12.01 -1.72 -6.52
N LEU A 27 12.16 -0.42 -6.83
CA LEU A 27 12.53 0.59 -5.83
C LEU A 27 11.51 0.63 -4.68
N LEU A 28 10.23 0.67 -5.01
CA LEU A 28 9.15 0.67 -4.02
C LEU A 28 9.19 -0.61 -3.16
N SER A 29 9.27 -1.77 -3.80
CA SER A 29 9.35 -3.05 -3.08
C SER A 29 10.54 -3.09 -2.13
N TYR A 30 11.71 -2.62 -2.58
CA TYR A 30 12.92 -2.54 -1.75
C TYR A 30 12.73 -1.61 -0.55
N LYS A 31 12.21 -0.40 -0.76
CA LYS A 31 11.98 0.58 0.31
C LYS A 31 10.97 0.11 1.36
N LEU A 32 10.00 -0.71 0.94
CA LEU A 32 8.97 -1.26 1.83
C LEU A 32 9.40 -2.59 2.47
N GLU A 33 10.53 -3.21 2.05
CA GLU A 33 10.93 -4.54 2.52
C GLU A 33 11.19 -4.59 4.02
N ASP A 34 11.90 -3.61 4.54
CA ASP A 34 12.41 -3.59 5.91
C ASP A 34 11.51 -2.85 6.91
N LEU A 35 10.29 -2.45 6.56
CA LEU A 35 9.36 -1.85 7.51
C LEU A 35 8.94 -2.89 8.56
N ASP A 36 8.63 -2.43 9.77
CA ASP A 36 8.05 -3.28 10.81
C ASP A 36 6.55 -3.43 10.59
N TYR A 37 6.13 -4.62 10.21
CA TYR A 37 4.73 -4.98 9.97
C TYR A 37 4.05 -5.64 11.17
N SER A 38 4.67 -5.62 12.36
CA SER A 38 4.18 -6.32 13.56
C SER A 38 2.73 -5.98 13.89
N LEU A 39 2.36 -4.70 13.85
CA LEU A 39 0.99 -4.24 14.10
C LEU A 39 0.00 -4.80 13.08
N LEU A 40 0.40 -4.83 11.80
CA LEU A 40 -0.43 -5.37 10.73
C LEU A 40 -0.66 -6.87 10.89
N TYR A 41 0.37 -7.64 11.23
CA TYR A 41 0.26 -9.07 11.50
C TYR A 41 -0.58 -9.35 12.76
N GLN A 42 -0.46 -8.54 13.81
CA GLN A 42 -1.29 -8.65 15.00
C GLN A 42 -2.78 -8.44 14.69
N ALA A 43 -3.12 -7.47 13.83
CA ALA A 43 -4.49 -7.23 13.39
C ALA A 43 -5.10 -8.45 12.67
N TYR A 44 -4.29 -9.21 11.93
CA TYR A 44 -4.72 -10.48 11.31
C TYR A 44 -4.88 -11.60 12.34
N SER A 45 -3.92 -11.76 13.26
CA SER A 45 -3.94 -12.80 14.29
C SER A 45 -5.16 -12.65 15.21
N ALA A 46 -5.50 -11.43 15.58
CA ALA A 46 -6.66 -11.14 16.43
C ALA A 46 -7.99 -11.58 15.79
N LYS A 47 -8.07 -11.64 14.46
CA LYS A 47 -9.27 -12.07 13.72
C LYS A 47 -9.28 -13.55 13.33
N GLY A 48 -8.24 -14.32 13.71
CA GLY A 48 -8.18 -15.78 13.58
C GLY A 48 -8.28 -16.31 12.15
N ARG A 49 -7.88 -15.54 11.13
CA ARG A 49 -7.96 -15.93 9.71
C ARG A 49 -6.59 -15.95 9.07
N ASN A 50 -6.31 -17.02 8.32
CA ASN A 50 -5.17 -17.02 7.41
C ASN A 50 -5.44 -16.03 6.26
N PRO A 51 -4.51 -15.09 5.99
CA PRO A 51 -4.66 -14.16 4.90
C PRO A 51 -4.56 -14.89 3.55
N ALA A 52 -5.39 -14.50 2.57
CA ALA A 52 -5.33 -15.05 1.21
C ALA A 52 -4.07 -14.61 0.46
N VAL A 53 -3.54 -13.45 0.84
CA VAL A 53 -2.25 -12.89 0.38
C VAL A 53 -1.55 -12.38 1.64
N ASP A 54 -0.26 -12.54 1.71
CA ASP A 54 0.54 -12.06 2.83
C ASP A 54 0.29 -10.56 3.08
N PRO A 55 0.09 -10.11 4.35
CA PRO A 55 -0.21 -8.73 4.69
C PRO A 55 0.81 -7.72 4.17
N LYS A 56 2.10 -8.05 4.23
CA LYS A 56 3.19 -7.22 3.70
C LYS A 56 3.06 -7.07 2.18
N THR A 57 2.82 -8.18 1.47
CA THR A 57 2.59 -8.18 0.02
C THR A 57 1.36 -7.35 -0.34
N MET A 58 0.28 -7.46 0.42
CA MET A 58 -0.93 -6.66 0.20
C MET A 58 -0.67 -5.17 0.38
N PHE A 59 0.14 -4.78 1.38
CA PHE A 59 0.54 -3.40 1.58
C PHE A 59 1.38 -2.87 0.41
N LYS A 60 2.36 -3.64 -0.08
CA LYS A 60 3.15 -3.29 -1.27
C LYS A 60 2.27 -3.08 -2.50
N ILE A 61 1.32 -3.99 -2.74
CA ILE A 61 0.36 -3.89 -3.86
C ILE A 61 -0.46 -2.61 -3.77
N LEU A 62 -0.99 -2.27 -2.58
CA LEU A 62 -1.77 -1.03 -2.40
C LEU A 62 -0.93 0.22 -2.62
N THR A 63 0.27 0.26 -2.05
CA THR A 63 1.18 1.40 -2.18
C THR A 63 1.57 1.60 -3.64
N TYR A 64 1.90 0.52 -4.35
CA TYR A 64 2.20 0.58 -5.78
C TYR A 64 0.98 1.00 -6.61
N ALA A 65 -0.21 0.47 -6.31
CA ALA A 65 -1.44 0.88 -7.00
C ALA A 65 -1.70 2.38 -6.86
N TYR A 66 -1.50 2.94 -5.67
CA TYR A 66 -1.69 4.37 -5.42
C TYR A 66 -0.64 5.22 -6.14
N SER A 67 0.61 4.78 -6.23
CA SER A 67 1.64 5.47 -7.03
C SER A 67 1.28 5.50 -8.52
N GLN A 68 0.52 4.50 -9.01
CA GLN A 68 -0.01 4.43 -10.37
C GLN A 68 -1.40 5.08 -10.53
N ASN A 69 -1.90 5.83 -9.54
CA ASN A 69 -3.22 6.44 -9.53
C ASN A 69 -4.39 5.44 -9.64
N ILE A 70 -4.19 4.19 -9.18
CA ILE A 70 -5.21 3.14 -9.16
C ILE A 70 -5.78 3.02 -7.75
N TYR A 71 -6.93 3.62 -7.48
CA TYR A 71 -7.56 3.65 -6.14
C TYR A 71 -8.70 2.64 -5.96
N SER A 72 -9.33 2.21 -7.05
CA SER A 72 -10.47 1.28 -7.01
C SER A 72 -10.02 -0.15 -6.73
N SER A 73 -10.56 -0.81 -5.72
CA SER A 73 -10.26 -2.21 -5.40
C SER A 73 -10.50 -3.17 -6.56
N ARG A 74 -11.53 -2.90 -7.40
CA ARG A 74 -11.80 -3.70 -8.62
C ARG A 74 -10.73 -3.50 -9.69
N LYS A 75 -10.25 -2.25 -9.86
CA LYS A 75 -9.15 -1.97 -10.79
C LYS A 75 -7.84 -2.61 -10.30
N ILE A 76 -7.57 -2.57 -8.99
CA ILE A 76 -6.40 -3.23 -8.39
C ILE A 76 -6.46 -4.74 -8.59
N GLU A 77 -7.61 -5.39 -8.34
CA GLU A 77 -7.81 -6.81 -8.65
C GLU A 77 -7.51 -7.13 -10.13
N THR A 78 -7.99 -6.28 -11.04
CA THR A 78 -7.74 -6.45 -12.48
C THR A 78 -6.25 -6.29 -12.81
N ALA A 79 -5.58 -5.29 -12.22
CA ALA A 79 -4.15 -5.07 -12.39
C ALA A 79 -3.34 -6.28 -11.86
N CYS A 80 -3.66 -6.81 -10.69
CA CYS A 80 -3.03 -8.02 -10.14
C CYS A 80 -3.14 -9.26 -11.05
N LYS A 81 -4.12 -9.30 -11.95
CA LYS A 81 -4.35 -10.41 -12.89
C LYS A 81 -3.72 -10.19 -14.27
N ARG A 82 -3.35 -8.95 -14.63
CA ARG A 82 -3.01 -8.58 -16.02
C ARG A 82 -1.71 -7.79 -16.14
N ASP A 83 -1.30 -7.10 -15.10
CA ASP A 83 -0.13 -6.24 -15.10
C ASP A 83 1.06 -6.98 -14.50
N ILE A 84 2.17 -6.97 -15.22
CA ILE A 84 3.38 -7.72 -14.88
C ILE A 84 4.00 -7.26 -13.56
N ASN A 85 3.96 -5.95 -13.26
CA ASN A 85 4.52 -5.39 -12.05
C ASN A 85 3.74 -5.84 -10.81
N PHE A 86 2.40 -5.89 -10.91
CA PHE A 86 1.56 -6.43 -9.84
C PHE A 86 1.72 -7.94 -9.67
N MET A 87 1.86 -8.68 -10.77
CA MET A 87 2.13 -10.12 -10.72
C MET A 87 3.49 -10.42 -10.08
N TRP A 88 4.50 -9.60 -10.36
CA TRP A 88 5.81 -9.70 -9.74
C TRP A 88 5.75 -9.44 -8.23
N LEU A 89 5.03 -8.40 -7.78
CA LEU A 89 4.80 -8.13 -6.34
C LEU A 89 4.12 -9.29 -5.64
N LEU A 90 3.20 -9.99 -6.31
CA LEU A 90 2.52 -11.17 -5.77
C LEU A 90 3.44 -12.37 -5.56
N SER A 91 4.61 -12.41 -6.23
CA SER A 91 5.59 -13.50 -6.08
C SER A 91 4.97 -14.90 -6.18
N GLY A 92 4.09 -15.11 -7.17
CA GLY A 92 3.38 -16.37 -7.38
C GLY A 92 2.16 -16.61 -6.48
N GLN A 93 1.82 -15.72 -5.59
CA GLN A 93 0.58 -15.79 -4.81
C GLN A 93 -0.63 -15.50 -5.72
N LYS A 94 -1.79 -16.07 -5.36
CA LYS A 94 -3.02 -15.81 -6.10
C LYS A 94 -3.44 -14.33 -5.99
N ALA A 95 -3.84 -13.73 -7.10
CA ALA A 95 -4.37 -12.36 -7.11
C ALA A 95 -5.54 -12.20 -6.12
N PRO A 96 -5.51 -11.19 -5.25
CA PRO A 96 -6.58 -10.95 -4.28
C PRO A 96 -7.86 -10.46 -4.98
N GLU A 97 -9.00 -10.87 -4.44
CA GLU A 97 -10.30 -10.36 -4.88
C GLU A 97 -10.51 -8.93 -4.35
N HIS A 98 -11.30 -8.13 -5.08
CA HIS A 98 -11.60 -6.75 -4.69
C HIS A 98 -12.21 -6.62 -3.29
N SER A 99 -13.01 -7.60 -2.86
CA SER A 99 -13.58 -7.66 -1.51
C SER A 99 -12.51 -7.84 -0.43
N THR A 100 -11.46 -8.64 -0.72
CA THR A 100 -10.31 -8.83 0.16
C THR A 100 -9.48 -7.55 0.26
N ILE A 101 -9.23 -6.87 -0.88
CA ILE A 101 -8.53 -5.60 -0.92
C ILE A 101 -9.29 -4.52 -0.12
N ALA A 102 -10.60 -4.43 -0.31
CA ALA A 102 -11.43 -3.46 0.42
C ALA A 102 -11.40 -3.71 1.94
N ARG A 103 -11.54 -4.98 2.35
CA ARG A 103 -11.49 -5.40 3.76
C ARG A 103 -10.11 -5.16 4.38
N PHE A 104 -9.04 -5.40 3.63
CA PHE A 104 -7.69 -5.11 4.07
C PHE A 104 -7.54 -3.62 4.39
N ARG A 105 -7.98 -2.75 3.50
CA ARG A 105 -7.90 -1.29 3.66
C ARG A 105 -8.63 -0.78 4.90
N THR A 106 -9.88 -1.22 5.09
CA THR A 106 -10.76 -0.67 6.13
C THR A 106 -10.65 -1.39 7.47
N GLY A 107 -10.21 -2.64 7.48
CA GLY A 107 -10.28 -3.49 8.66
C GLY A 107 -8.94 -3.95 9.24
N PHE A 108 -7.85 -3.85 8.50
CA PHE A 108 -6.55 -4.33 8.95
C PHE A 108 -5.48 -3.24 8.84
N LEU A 109 -5.48 -2.50 7.74
CA LEU A 109 -4.48 -1.46 7.50
C LEU A 109 -4.79 -0.20 8.31
N ALA A 110 -6.04 0.09 8.62
CA ALA A 110 -6.43 1.33 9.29
C ALA A 110 -5.63 1.58 10.58
N ASP A 111 -5.47 0.55 11.41
CA ASP A 111 -4.78 0.64 12.70
C ASP A 111 -3.23 0.68 12.55
N ALA A 112 -2.70 0.14 11.46
CA ALA A 112 -1.25 0.07 11.21
C ALA A 112 -0.75 1.15 10.24
N CYS A 113 -1.65 1.85 9.55
CA CYS A 113 -1.32 2.78 8.46
C CYS A 113 -0.44 3.94 8.93
N GLU A 114 -0.78 4.52 10.07
CA GLU A 114 -0.07 5.66 10.64
C GLU A 114 1.37 5.28 11.01
N ASP A 115 1.55 4.14 11.68
CA ASP A 115 2.88 3.66 12.07
C ASP A 115 3.75 3.35 10.84
N LEU A 116 3.22 2.62 9.86
CA LEU A 116 3.94 2.33 8.61
C LEU A 116 4.30 3.61 7.84
N PHE A 117 3.42 4.61 7.85
CA PHE A 117 3.69 5.90 7.24
C PHE A 117 4.84 6.63 7.93
N TYR A 118 4.85 6.70 9.26
CA TYR A 118 5.94 7.32 10.01
C TYR A 118 7.27 6.61 9.82
N GLN A 119 7.27 5.29 9.77
CA GLN A 119 8.47 4.51 9.48
C GLN A 119 9.03 4.86 8.10
N MET A 120 8.15 4.98 7.08
CA MET A 120 8.54 5.35 5.72
C MET A 120 9.11 6.78 5.67
N VAL A 121 8.46 7.75 6.33
CA VAL A 121 8.93 9.14 6.39
C VAL A 121 10.32 9.20 7.03
N ARG A 122 10.54 8.54 8.16
CA ARG A 122 11.86 8.49 8.82
C ARG A 122 12.94 7.95 7.90
N ARG A 123 12.66 6.89 7.14
CA ARG A 123 13.63 6.34 6.18
C ARG A 123 13.95 7.29 5.04
N LEU A 124 12.99 8.06 4.56
CA LEU A 124 13.24 9.08 3.56
C LEU A 124 14.05 10.25 4.12
N GLU A 125 13.85 10.61 5.39
CA GLU A 125 14.68 11.58 6.11
C GLU A 125 16.12 11.08 6.26
N ASP A 126 16.31 9.85 6.71
CA ASP A 126 17.62 9.22 6.90
C ASP A 126 18.38 9.07 5.56
N ALA A 127 17.65 8.89 4.46
CA ALA A 127 18.20 8.87 3.12
C ALA A 127 18.51 10.27 2.54
N GLY A 128 18.14 11.34 3.25
CA GLY A 128 18.34 12.73 2.81
C GLY A 128 17.36 13.19 1.71
N GLU A 129 16.32 12.39 1.43
CA GLU A 129 15.31 12.70 0.40
C GLU A 129 14.26 13.72 0.90
N LEU A 130 14.13 13.87 2.22
CA LEU A 130 13.25 14.86 2.85
C LEU A 130 14.06 15.87 3.65
N SER A 131 13.90 17.15 3.29
CA SER A 131 14.43 18.27 4.08
C SER A 131 13.33 18.82 4.99
N LYS A 132 13.65 19.01 6.28
CA LYS A 132 12.74 19.66 7.25
C LYS A 132 12.85 21.19 7.26
N GLU A 133 13.67 21.76 6.40
CA GLU A 133 13.95 23.22 6.40
C GLU A 133 12.75 24.04 5.96
N THR A 134 11.85 23.46 5.17
CA THR A 134 10.68 24.20 4.65
C THR A 134 9.45 23.31 4.68
N VAL A 135 8.45 23.70 5.49
CA VAL A 135 7.14 23.06 5.53
C VAL A 135 6.16 23.92 4.76
N PHE A 136 5.59 23.39 3.68
CA PHE A 136 4.48 24.02 2.98
C PHE A 136 3.17 23.51 3.58
N ILE A 137 2.44 24.40 4.25
CA ILE A 137 1.07 24.11 4.70
C ILE A 137 0.15 24.59 3.59
N ASP A 138 -0.40 23.66 2.81
CA ASP A 138 -1.44 24.01 1.85
C ASP A 138 -2.71 24.39 2.63
N GLY A 139 -3.08 25.66 2.52
CA GLY A 139 -4.32 26.20 3.06
C GLY A 139 -5.52 25.76 2.24
N THR A 140 -5.77 24.45 2.13
CA THR A 140 -6.99 23.93 1.50
C THR A 140 -8.18 24.44 2.30
N LYS A 141 -8.89 25.40 1.76
CA LYS A 141 -10.15 25.91 2.32
C LYS A 141 -11.16 24.76 2.21
N LEU A 142 -11.38 24.06 3.30
CA LEU A 142 -12.48 23.11 3.41
C LEU A 142 -13.78 23.91 3.42
N GLU A 143 -14.37 24.12 2.28
CA GLU A 143 -15.75 24.58 2.21
C GLU A 143 -16.61 23.41 2.69
N THR A 144 -17.02 23.47 3.95
CA THR A 144 -18.06 22.58 4.45
C THR A 144 -19.31 22.88 3.64
N CYS A 145 -19.80 21.92 2.87
CA CYS A 145 -21.15 21.93 2.30
C CYS A 145 -22.18 21.78 3.43
N ALA A 146 -22.08 22.59 4.47
CA ALA A 146 -23.11 22.72 5.47
C ALA A 146 -24.29 23.42 4.80
N ASN A 147 -25.41 22.71 4.72
CA ASN A 147 -26.64 23.25 4.14
C ASN A 147 -26.99 24.56 4.83
N LYS A 148 -27.07 25.64 4.07
CA LYS A 148 -27.31 27.01 4.53
C LYS A 148 -28.60 27.18 5.35
N TYR A 149 -29.42 26.13 5.47
CA TYR A 149 -30.72 26.12 6.13
C TYR A 149 -30.77 25.33 7.46
N THR A 150 -29.64 24.83 7.95
CA THR A 150 -29.60 24.16 9.27
C THR A 150 -28.80 24.93 10.31
N CYS A 151 -28.75 26.25 10.21
CA CYS A 151 -28.35 27.10 11.33
C CYS A 151 -29.54 27.20 12.27
N THR A 152 -29.71 26.27 13.17
CA THR A 152 -30.56 26.43 14.34
C THR A 152 -29.90 27.46 15.24
N ASP A 153 -30.55 28.61 15.34
CA ASP A 153 -30.31 29.68 16.27
C ASP A 153 -29.93 29.19 17.68
N CYS A 154 -28.66 29.27 18.04
CA CYS A 154 -28.20 29.25 19.44
C CYS A 154 -28.05 30.67 19.97
N SER A 155 -29.14 31.40 19.98
CA SER A 155 -29.25 32.64 20.74
C SER A 155 -30.54 32.59 21.55
N ARG A 156 -30.44 32.03 22.78
CA ARG A 156 -31.24 32.36 23.94
C ARG A 156 -30.73 31.60 25.15
N GLN A 157 -29.94 32.14 25.95
CA GLN A 157 -30.04 32.55 27.39
C GLN A 157 -28.65 32.81 27.92
#